data_d6ee675a8803d3ba96273cbd953ae218
#
_entry.id   d6ee675a8803d3ba96273cbd953ae218
#
_cell.length_a   1.000
_cell.length_b   1.000
_cell.length_c   1.000
_cell.angle_alpha   90.00
_cell.angle_beta   90.00
_cell.angle_gamma   90.00
#
_symmetry.space_group_name_H-M   'P 1'
#
loop_
_entity.id
_entity.type
_entity.pdbx_description
1 polymer ?
#
loop_
_entity_poly.entity_id
_entity_poly.type
_entity_poly.pdbx_seq_one_letter_code
_entity_poly.pdbx_strand_id
1 'polypeptide(L)'
;MTALVAAVTALPSVIPLSPFIPDVERAISQRIRQPVSIKRLRFFVLPTPHLRASTVSIGRNGLLDVDAVIIYPSLPTLFSDTKIIREVEVRGVKARFELLGAARMLMNNEAQRKRASSDEDGAVVVRRVTLRDVTLRFPTFELAGLNVEVRLQDGKPSQITASHQRDHLQVSARRQAGDSWALDIAAHDWKLPVGLPLQFDRLESTAIASATGIEAKRVSGSLYGGSFSGPVAVSWKSGWSVAGQGRIDGVDLEPIVALLKREVAMSGKLTARPSFTSRARDPADLLNALHLDSDFSIEDGVLYKIDLVAAAKNPLNRHAGKGGKTEFDELKGHVLLDQRAYEFTDLQIASGLFRAGGEVNVNEDNTLGGRVSAELRGTAALISMPLDVSGTTADPSVFPTRGAMVGAVAGSVLMPGLGTAVGIKAGELTERLFGRRKKDKPKNSVLRQDETRRGVGSETKPKG
;
A
#
# COMPACT_ATOMS: atom_id res chain seq x y z
N MET A 1 -5.31 65.22 -2.60
CA MET A 1 -5.58 63.77 -2.44
C MET A 1 -6.37 63.17 -3.61
N THR A 2 -7.34 63.88 -4.20
CA THR A 2 -8.17 63.38 -5.33
C THR A 2 -7.37 63.10 -6.62
N ALA A 3 -6.34 63.85 -6.94
CA ALA A 3 -5.50 63.62 -8.12
C ALA A 3 -4.58 62.40 -8.01
N LEU A 4 -4.15 62.03 -6.80
CA LEU A 4 -3.34 60.86 -6.55
C LEU A 4 -4.17 59.56 -6.67
N VAL A 5 -5.42 59.62 -6.21
CA VAL A 5 -6.40 58.50 -6.33
C VAL A 5 -6.79 58.30 -7.81
N ALA A 6 -6.98 59.38 -8.57
CA ALA A 6 -7.24 59.30 -10.02
C ALA A 6 -6.07 58.77 -10.83
N ALA A 7 -4.84 59.11 -10.47
CA ALA A 7 -3.64 58.58 -11.11
C ALA A 7 -3.42 57.09 -10.84
N VAL A 8 -3.77 56.59 -9.66
CA VAL A 8 -3.71 55.15 -9.31
C VAL A 8 -4.78 54.35 -10.05
N THR A 9 -5.96 54.94 -10.32
CA THR A 9 -7.03 54.28 -11.08
C THR A 9 -6.79 54.25 -12.60
N ALA A 10 -5.89 55.08 -13.12
CA ALA A 10 -5.52 55.17 -14.55
C ALA A 10 -4.33 54.26 -14.92
N LEU A 11 -3.59 53.72 -13.94
CA LEU A 11 -2.52 52.76 -14.23
C LEU A 11 -3.15 51.42 -14.63
N PRO A 12 -2.74 50.83 -15.78
CA PRO A 12 -3.23 49.51 -16.12
C PRO A 12 -2.87 48.53 -14.99
N SER A 13 -3.87 47.91 -14.39
CA SER A 13 -3.70 46.95 -13.28
C SER A 13 -2.90 45.71 -13.72
N VAL A 14 -2.65 45.56 -15.03
CA VAL A 14 -1.94 44.44 -15.65
C VAL A 14 -1.01 44.93 -16.75
N ILE A 15 0.27 44.65 -16.62
CA ILE A 15 1.30 44.97 -17.62
C ILE A 15 1.70 43.69 -18.36
N PRO A 16 1.50 43.58 -19.69
CA PRO A 16 1.96 42.44 -20.45
C PRO A 16 3.48 42.46 -20.61
N LEU A 17 4.14 41.34 -20.30
CA LEU A 17 5.58 41.19 -20.45
C LEU A 17 5.94 40.20 -21.57
N SER A 18 5.10 40.11 -22.60
CA SER A 18 5.29 39.18 -23.73
C SER A 18 6.63 39.28 -24.43
N PRO A 19 7.24 40.49 -24.61
CA PRO A 19 8.56 40.63 -25.26
C PRO A 19 9.70 39.94 -24.47
N PHE A 20 9.54 39.79 -23.16
CA PHE A 20 10.57 39.18 -22.29
C PHE A 20 10.46 37.65 -22.16
N ILE A 21 9.41 37.05 -22.73
CA ILE A 21 9.19 35.58 -22.63
C ILE A 21 10.40 34.80 -23.14
N PRO A 22 10.98 35.07 -24.33
CA PRO A 22 12.11 34.29 -24.86
C PRO A 22 13.36 34.35 -23.98
N ASP A 23 13.61 35.48 -23.33
CA ASP A 23 14.76 35.63 -22.46
C ASP A 23 14.57 34.87 -21.14
N VAL A 24 13.36 34.91 -20.57
CA VAL A 24 12.99 34.17 -19.38
C VAL A 24 13.01 32.65 -19.65
N GLU A 25 12.46 32.20 -20.76
CA GLU A 25 12.50 30.80 -21.18
C GLU A 25 13.93 30.29 -21.33
N ARG A 26 14.80 31.10 -21.97
CA ARG A 26 16.22 30.78 -22.18
C ARG A 26 16.97 30.69 -20.84
N ALA A 27 16.81 31.68 -19.97
CA ALA A 27 17.45 31.71 -18.66
C ALA A 27 17.05 30.52 -17.78
N ILE A 28 15.76 30.21 -17.72
CA ILE A 28 15.26 29.07 -16.95
C ILE A 28 15.71 27.75 -17.60
N SER A 29 15.59 27.60 -18.92
CA SER A 29 15.99 26.39 -19.65
C SER A 29 17.46 26.04 -19.45
N GLN A 30 18.34 27.05 -19.45
CA GLN A 30 19.77 26.87 -19.15
C GLN A 30 20.01 26.41 -17.72
N ARG A 31 19.26 26.97 -16.75
CA ARG A 31 19.44 26.67 -15.34
C ARG A 31 18.95 25.25 -14.98
N ILE A 32 17.80 24.82 -15.51
CA ILE A 32 17.22 23.49 -15.22
C ILE A 32 17.64 22.44 -16.26
N ARG A 33 18.32 22.79 -17.34
CA ARG A 33 18.75 21.92 -18.46
C ARG A 33 17.59 21.18 -19.13
N GLN A 34 16.44 21.79 -19.14
CA GLN A 34 15.23 21.30 -19.78
C GLN A 34 14.57 22.43 -20.57
N PRO A 35 13.99 22.17 -21.75
CA PRO A 35 13.25 23.18 -22.46
C PRO A 35 12.05 23.65 -21.64
N VAL A 36 11.88 24.97 -21.55
CA VAL A 36 10.76 25.62 -20.87
C VAL A 36 9.99 26.44 -21.90
N SER A 37 8.68 26.35 -21.88
CA SER A 37 7.77 27.13 -22.69
C SER A 37 6.76 27.85 -21.80
N ILE A 38 6.55 29.16 -22.06
CA ILE A 38 5.66 30.04 -21.30
C ILE A 38 4.70 30.71 -22.28
N LYS A 39 3.39 30.43 -22.16
CA LYS A 39 2.42 31.02 -23.08
C LYS A 39 2.16 32.51 -22.84
N ARG A 40 2.13 32.94 -21.58
CA ARG A 40 1.82 34.31 -21.19
C ARG A 40 2.59 34.73 -19.97
N LEU A 41 3.15 35.93 -19.98
CA LEU A 41 3.82 36.55 -18.84
C LEU A 41 3.20 37.92 -18.59
N ARG A 42 2.74 38.20 -17.38
CA ARG A 42 2.07 39.43 -17.00
C ARG A 42 2.52 39.86 -15.61
N PHE A 43 2.65 41.17 -15.43
CA PHE A 43 2.83 41.77 -14.12
C PHE A 43 1.54 42.42 -13.66
N PHE A 44 1.09 42.09 -12.46
CA PHE A 44 -0.09 42.64 -11.82
C PHE A 44 0.36 43.61 -10.73
N VAL A 45 -0.24 44.80 -10.70
CA VAL A 45 0.10 45.85 -9.73
C VAL A 45 -0.82 45.74 -8.52
N LEU A 46 -2.10 45.47 -8.73
CA LEU A 46 -3.13 45.42 -7.70
C LEU A 46 -3.75 44.01 -7.61
N PRO A 47 -4.28 43.57 -6.44
CA PRO A 47 -4.18 44.24 -5.13
C PRO A 47 -2.80 44.11 -4.48
N THR A 48 -2.02 43.12 -4.85
CA THR A 48 -0.63 42.92 -4.42
C THR A 48 0.25 42.73 -5.65
N PRO A 49 1.37 43.44 -5.78
CA PRO A 49 2.27 43.30 -6.92
C PRO A 49 2.79 41.86 -7.05
N HIS A 50 2.56 41.27 -8.24
CA HIS A 50 3.04 39.95 -8.53
C HIS A 50 3.28 39.70 -10.03
N LEU A 51 4.21 38.80 -10.33
CA LEU A 51 4.46 38.31 -11.67
C LEU A 51 3.70 36.98 -11.86
N ARG A 52 2.97 36.85 -12.96
CA ARG A 52 2.26 35.61 -13.31
C ARG A 52 2.68 35.09 -14.67
N ALA A 53 3.27 33.91 -14.70
CA ALA A 53 3.45 33.10 -15.88
C ALA A 53 2.31 32.12 -15.98
N SER A 54 1.66 32.00 -17.14
CA SER A 54 0.52 31.09 -17.35
C SER A 54 0.84 30.09 -18.44
N THR A 55 0.38 28.85 -18.26
CA THR A 55 0.63 27.70 -19.11
C THR A 55 2.13 27.52 -19.33
N VAL A 56 2.77 27.00 -18.32
CA VAL A 56 4.22 26.72 -18.32
C VAL A 56 4.40 25.21 -18.51
N SER A 57 5.15 24.85 -19.54
CA SER A 57 5.51 23.45 -19.81
C SER A 57 7.01 23.27 -19.70
N ILE A 58 7.46 22.23 -19.02
CA ILE A 58 8.86 21.91 -18.80
C ILE A 58 9.17 20.52 -19.31
N GLY A 59 10.23 20.40 -20.09
CA GLY A 59 10.70 19.14 -20.65
C GLY A 59 10.03 18.76 -21.96
N ARG A 60 10.56 17.73 -22.61
CA ARG A 60 9.96 17.16 -23.83
C ARG A 60 8.78 16.29 -23.44
N ASN A 61 7.70 16.32 -24.21
CA ASN A 61 6.50 15.49 -24.05
C ASN A 61 5.69 15.72 -22.75
N GLY A 62 5.62 16.96 -22.24
CA GLY A 62 4.79 17.29 -21.08
C GLY A 62 5.23 16.53 -19.81
N LEU A 63 6.52 16.50 -19.54
CA LEU A 63 7.05 15.96 -18.28
C LEU A 63 6.47 16.66 -17.07
N LEU A 64 6.32 18.00 -17.17
CA LEU A 64 5.72 18.84 -16.15
C LEU A 64 4.92 19.95 -16.83
N ASP A 65 3.64 19.96 -16.62
CA ASP A 65 2.74 21.03 -17.02
C ASP A 65 2.24 21.77 -15.79
N VAL A 66 2.18 23.11 -15.89
CA VAL A 66 1.77 23.99 -14.82
C VAL A 66 0.81 25.03 -15.37
N ASP A 67 -0.35 25.20 -14.77
CA ASP A 67 -1.34 26.18 -15.21
C ASP A 67 -0.88 27.62 -14.95
N ALA A 68 -0.29 27.86 -13.78
CA ALA A 68 0.25 29.16 -13.45
C ALA A 68 1.40 29.08 -12.42
N VAL A 69 2.41 29.93 -12.62
CA VAL A 69 3.43 30.27 -11.63
C VAL A 69 3.27 31.73 -11.26
N ILE A 70 3.08 32.02 -9.99
CA ILE A 70 2.85 33.36 -9.45
C ILE A 70 3.98 33.69 -8.47
N ILE A 71 4.67 34.79 -8.69
CA ILE A 71 5.82 35.20 -7.87
C ILE A 71 5.46 36.50 -7.16
N TYR A 72 5.51 36.50 -5.85
CA TYR A 72 5.26 37.67 -5.00
C TYR A 72 6.58 38.23 -4.46
N PRO A 73 7.15 39.27 -5.10
CA PRO A 73 8.37 39.90 -4.61
C PRO A 73 8.11 40.71 -3.33
N SER A 74 9.16 40.91 -2.55
CA SER A 74 9.18 41.90 -1.47
C SER A 74 9.61 43.26 -2.03
N LEU A 75 8.67 44.19 -2.20
CA LEU A 75 8.94 45.49 -2.83
C LEU A 75 10.09 46.24 -2.18
N PRO A 76 10.25 46.31 -0.84
CA PRO A 76 11.37 47.04 -0.22
C PRO A 76 12.74 46.51 -0.60
N THR A 77 12.82 45.21 -1.01
CA THR A 77 14.10 44.57 -1.34
C THR A 77 14.42 44.53 -2.84
N LEU A 78 13.58 45.08 -3.70
CA LEU A 78 13.81 45.07 -5.15
C LEU A 78 15.05 45.84 -5.54
N PHE A 79 15.40 46.88 -4.76
CA PHE A 79 16.56 47.75 -4.98
C PHE A 79 17.75 47.45 -4.05
N SER A 80 17.67 46.35 -3.29
CA SER A 80 18.73 45.88 -2.40
C SER A 80 19.60 44.84 -3.11
N ASP A 81 20.83 44.63 -2.63
CA ASP A 81 21.73 43.58 -3.13
C ASP A 81 21.11 42.20 -2.97
N THR A 82 20.36 41.97 -1.88
CA THR A 82 19.60 40.75 -1.68
C THR A 82 18.12 40.96 -2.00
N LYS A 83 17.65 40.33 -3.07
CA LYS A 83 16.24 40.36 -3.49
C LYS A 83 15.45 39.28 -2.82
N ILE A 84 14.38 39.61 -2.09
CA ILE A 84 13.54 38.66 -1.37
C ILE A 84 12.27 38.39 -2.17
N ILE A 85 12.01 37.12 -2.47
CA ILE A 85 10.72 36.62 -2.96
C ILE A 85 9.98 36.08 -1.76
N ARG A 86 8.84 36.70 -1.40
CA ARG A 86 8.02 36.29 -0.26
C ARG A 86 7.41 34.91 -0.50
N GLU A 87 6.89 34.71 -1.71
CA GLU A 87 6.20 33.48 -2.07
C GLU A 87 6.31 33.23 -3.57
N VAL A 88 6.48 31.95 -3.92
CA VAL A 88 6.27 31.40 -5.26
C VAL A 88 5.09 30.44 -5.16
N GLU A 89 3.97 30.79 -5.78
CA GLU A 89 2.79 29.94 -5.84
C GLU A 89 2.71 29.29 -7.21
N VAL A 90 2.58 27.95 -7.25
CA VAL A 90 2.46 27.14 -8.46
C VAL A 90 1.12 26.44 -8.42
N ARG A 91 0.29 26.62 -9.46
CA ARG A 91 -1.07 26.08 -9.53
C ARG A 91 -1.24 25.13 -10.69
N GLY A 92 -2.04 24.08 -10.48
CA GLY A 92 -2.41 23.09 -11.50
C GLY A 92 -1.18 22.34 -12.02
N VAL A 93 -0.41 21.76 -11.10
CA VAL A 93 0.81 21.03 -11.43
C VAL A 93 0.45 19.61 -11.86
N LYS A 94 0.78 19.24 -13.09
CA LYS A 94 0.65 17.86 -13.60
C LYS A 94 2.05 17.32 -13.88
N ALA A 95 2.49 16.41 -13.03
CA ALA A 95 3.83 15.83 -13.08
C ALA A 95 3.79 14.33 -13.23
N ARG A 96 4.70 13.79 -14.05
CA ARG A 96 4.94 12.36 -14.11
C ARG A 96 5.85 11.93 -12.95
N PHE A 97 5.65 10.74 -12.43
CA PHE A 97 6.43 10.17 -11.33
C PHE A 97 7.95 10.19 -11.59
N GLU A 98 8.38 9.99 -12.83
CA GLU A 98 9.81 10.01 -13.22
C GLU A 98 10.50 11.31 -12.84
N LEU A 99 9.73 12.42 -12.77
CA LEU A 99 10.26 13.71 -12.34
C LEU A 99 10.68 13.78 -10.87
N LEU A 100 10.11 12.97 -10.00
CA LEU A 100 10.51 12.93 -8.58
C LEU A 100 11.98 12.49 -8.44
N GLY A 101 12.41 11.54 -9.27
CA GLY A 101 13.81 11.13 -9.37
C GLY A 101 14.71 12.23 -9.95
N ALA A 102 14.27 12.90 -11.01
CA ALA A 102 15.01 13.99 -11.65
C ALA A 102 15.09 15.23 -10.74
N ALA A 103 14.03 15.60 -10.04
CA ALA A 103 14.01 16.70 -9.08
C ALA A 103 15.02 16.46 -7.94
N ARG A 104 15.13 15.24 -7.45
CA ARG A 104 16.12 14.84 -6.44
C ARG A 104 17.55 15.01 -6.94
N MET A 105 17.83 14.62 -8.20
CA MET A 105 19.15 14.83 -8.81
C MET A 105 19.49 16.29 -8.98
N LEU A 106 18.52 17.14 -9.36
CA LEU A 106 18.70 18.57 -9.49
C LEU A 106 18.99 19.23 -8.13
N MET A 107 18.28 18.88 -7.09
CA MET A 107 18.49 19.39 -5.73
C MET A 107 19.88 19.02 -5.17
N ASN A 108 20.34 17.80 -5.43
CA ASN A 108 21.67 17.36 -5.01
C ASN A 108 22.78 18.07 -5.80
N ASN A 109 22.59 18.33 -7.08
CA ASN A 109 23.58 19.06 -7.92
C ASN A 109 23.66 20.55 -7.56
N GLU A 110 22.56 21.20 -7.17
CA GLU A 110 22.61 22.59 -6.69
C GLU A 110 23.34 22.70 -5.33
N ALA A 111 23.17 21.73 -4.44
CA ALA A 111 23.91 21.69 -3.19
C ALA A 111 25.43 21.55 -3.38
N GLN A 112 25.87 20.84 -4.41
CA GLN A 112 27.29 20.75 -4.78
C GLN A 112 27.80 22.00 -5.49
N ARG A 113 27.00 22.68 -6.34
CA ARG A 113 27.37 23.90 -7.03
C ARG A 113 27.50 25.12 -6.13
N LYS A 114 26.64 25.30 -5.13
CA LYS A 114 26.76 26.36 -4.12
C LYS A 114 28.06 26.31 -3.31
N ARG A 115 28.78 25.19 -3.36
CA ARG A 115 30.12 25.06 -2.78
C ARG A 115 31.24 25.51 -3.70
N ALA A 116 30.93 25.71 -4.99
CA ALA A 116 31.94 25.97 -6.02
C ALA A 116 31.86 27.36 -6.70
N SER A 117 30.80 28.14 -6.49
CA SER A 117 30.65 29.47 -7.12
C SER A 117 30.34 30.55 -6.07
N SER A 118 31.32 31.35 -5.80
CA SER A 118 31.22 32.71 -5.25
C SER A 118 31.03 33.67 -6.41
N ASP A 119 29.84 33.75 -7.02
CA ASP A 119 29.58 34.70 -8.08
C ASP A 119 28.59 35.79 -7.65
N GLU A 120 28.98 37.01 -7.96
CA GLU A 120 28.48 38.33 -7.60
C GLU A 120 27.12 38.75 -8.20
N ASP A 121 26.28 37.85 -8.60
CA ASP A 121 24.89 38.18 -8.96
C ASP A 121 24.00 38.19 -7.72
N GLY A 122 23.38 39.36 -7.45
CA GLY A 122 22.59 39.68 -6.26
C GLY A 122 21.74 38.51 -5.76
N ALA A 123 21.96 38.12 -4.52
CA ALA A 123 21.35 36.93 -3.95
C ALA A 123 19.82 37.02 -3.95
N VAL A 124 19.15 36.08 -4.62
CA VAL A 124 17.69 35.92 -4.57
C VAL A 124 17.31 34.89 -3.49
N VAL A 125 16.57 35.35 -2.50
CA VAL A 125 16.11 34.52 -1.39
C VAL A 125 14.60 34.30 -1.50
N VAL A 126 14.18 33.05 -1.63
CA VAL A 126 12.75 32.62 -1.59
C VAL A 126 12.41 32.19 -0.18
N ARG A 127 11.31 32.71 0.39
CA ARG A 127 10.86 32.34 1.76
C ARG A 127 9.83 31.22 1.79
N ARG A 128 8.94 31.18 0.79
CA ARG A 128 7.84 30.19 0.72
C ARG A 128 7.61 29.74 -0.71
N VAL A 129 7.36 28.45 -0.87
CA VAL A 129 6.86 27.85 -2.11
C VAL A 129 5.55 27.13 -1.80
N THR A 130 4.48 27.47 -2.52
CA THR A 130 3.17 26.85 -2.37
C THR A 130 2.79 26.19 -3.68
N LEU A 131 2.53 24.88 -3.64
CA LEU A 131 2.02 24.09 -4.77
C LEU A 131 0.54 23.80 -4.50
N ARG A 132 -0.34 24.19 -5.42
CA ARG A 132 -1.79 23.96 -5.31
C ARG A 132 -2.27 23.09 -6.46
N ASP A 133 -3.16 22.17 -6.14
CA ASP A 133 -3.76 21.25 -7.11
C ASP A 133 -2.69 20.47 -7.89
N VAL A 134 -1.87 19.73 -7.14
CA VAL A 134 -0.82 18.90 -7.70
C VAL A 134 -1.38 17.54 -8.04
N THR A 135 -1.17 17.10 -9.27
CA THR A 135 -1.49 15.77 -9.78
C THR A 135 -0.19 15.05 -10.13
N LEU A 136 0.05 13.93 -9.46
CA LEU A 136 1.17 13.03 -9.75
C LEU A 136 0.64 11.83 -10.53
N ARG A 137 1.17 11.61 -11.74
CA ARG A 137 0.83 10.47 -12.59
C ARG A 137 1.87 9.38 -12.44
N PHE A 138 1.41 8.23 -11.95
CA PHE A 138 2.16 6.99 -11.89
C PHE A 138 1.73 6.08 -13.06
N PRO A 139 2.49 5.04 -13.42
CA PRO A 139 2.13 4.14 -14.51
C PRO A 139 0.75 3.47 -14.32
N THR A 140 0.36 3.18 -13.09
CA THR A 140 -0.84 2.40 -12.74
C THR A 140 -1.94 3.19 -12.03
N PHE A 141 -1.65 4.40 -11.55
CA PHE A 141 -2.62 5.25 -10.84
C PHE A 141 -2.27 6.73 -10.96
N GLU A 142 -3.21 7.59 -10.57
CA GLU A 142 -3.05 9.03 -10.51
C GLU A 142 -3.37 9.52 -9.10
N LEU A 143 -2.48 10.33 -8.51
CA LEU A 143 -2.68 10.97 -7.22
C LEU A 143 -2.93 12.47 -7.45
N ALA A 144 -4.19 12.87 -7.39
CA ALA A 144 -4.64 14.23 -7.64
C ALA A 144 -5.05 14.95 -6.35
N GLY A 145 -5.14 16.28 -6.40
CA GLY A 145 -5.63 17.10 -5.29
C GLY A 145 -4.66 17.25 -4.13
N LEU A 146 -3.35 17.14 -4.40
CA LEU A 146 -2.33 17.44 -3.41
C LEU A 146 -2.08 18.95 -3.32
N ASN A 147 -1.96 19.48 -2.11
CA ASN A 147 -1.46 20.81 -1.84
C ASN A 147 -0.20 20.70 -0.98
N VAL A 148 0.83 21.48 -1.30
CA VAL A 148 2.11 21.45 -0.57
C VAL A 148 2.58 22.86 -0.31
N GLU A 149 2.94 23.18 0.92
CA GLU A 149 3.61 24.42 1.32
C GLU A 149 5.01 24.08 1.84
N VAL A 150 6.02 24.72 1.29
CA VAL A 150 7.42 24.60 1.71
C VAL A 150 7.88 25.95 2.24
N ARG A 151 8.28 26.01 3.50
CA ARG A 151 8.97 27.17 4.09
C ARG A 151 10.46 26.97 4.00
N LEU A 152 11.14 28.01 3.52
CA LEU A 152 12.59 28.01 3.38
C LEU A 152 13.20 28.96 4.40
N GLN A 153 14.28 28.51 5.00
CA GLN A 153 15.17 29.31 5.84
C GLN A 153 16.58 29.19 5.28
N ASP A 154 17.22 30.31 5.02
CA ASP A 154 18.55 30.39 4.40
C ASP A 154 18.64 29.58 3.08
N GLY A 155 17.57 29.64 2.27
CA GLY A 155 17.45 28.95 0.99
C GLY A 155 17.29 27.43 1.09
N LYS A 156 17.11 26.88 2.31
CA LYS A 156 16.89 25.44 2.53
C LYS A 156 15.49 25.20 3.09
N PRO A 157 14.80 24.12 2.68
CA PRO A 157 13.53 23.74 3.29
C PRO A 157 13.69 23.51 4.79
N SER A 158 12.85 24.18 5.60
CA SER A 158 12.82 24.03 7.07
C SER A 158 11.55 23.34 7.54
N GLN A 159 10.43 23.61 6.86
CA GLN A 159 9.14 23.00 7.14
C GLN A 159 8.43 22.71 5.82
N ILE A 160 7.76 21.56 5.74
CA ILE A 160 6.89 21.17 4.62
C ILE A 160 5.54 20.79 5.22
N THR A 161 4.47 21.32 4.67
CA THR A 161 3.10 20.90 5.01
C THR A 161 2.44 20.42 3.73
N ALA A 162 1.84 19.25 3.76
CA ALA A 162 1.13 18.70 2.61
C ALA A 162 -0.29 18.29 3.04
N SER A 163 -1.26 18.45 2.15
CA SER A 163 -2.62 17.98 2.35
C SER A 163 -3.17 17.31 1.09
N HIS A 164 -4.14 16.42 1.28
CA HIS A 164 -4.79 15.67 0.23
C HIS A 164 -6.30 15.55 0.50
N GLN A 165 -7.11 15.50 -0.57
CA GLN A 165 -8.57 15.36 -0.48
C GLN A 165 -9.21 16.42 0.43
N ARG A 166 -8.94 17.72 0.17
CA ARG A 166 -9.48 18.85 0.95
C ARG A 166 -9.18 18.76 2.46
N ASP A 167 -7.90 18.44 2.77
CA ASP A 167 -7.38 18.33 4.13
C ASP A 167 -7.82 17.09 4.92
N HIS A 168 -8.48 16.11 4.27
CA HIS A 168 -8.74 14.81 4.90
C HIS A 168 -7.46 14.09 5.31
N LEU A 169 -6.34 14.29 4.59
CA LEU A 169 -5.00 13.91 5.02
C LEU A 169 -4.14 15.17 5.17
N GLN A 170 -3.48 15.32 6.28
CA GLN A 170 -2.49 16.36 6.56
C GLN A 170 -1.17 15.73 6.97
N VAL A 171 -0.10 16.21 6.39
CA VAL A 171 1.28 15.81 6.71
C VAL A 171 2.08 17.06 7.01
N SER A 172 2.69 17.11 8.17
CA SER A 172 3.63 18.15 8.56
C SER A 172 5.02 17.54 8.70
N ALA A 173 6.00 18.12 8.04
CA ALA A 173 7.39 17.69 8.11
C ALA A 173 8.26 18.83 8.59
N ARG A 174 9.07 18.61 9.61
CA ARG A 174 10.04 19.56 10.16
C ARG A 174 11.44 18.99 10.06
N ARG A 175 12.34 19.79 9.52
CA ARG A 175 13.74 19.39 9.36
C ARG A 175 14.38 19.22 10.73
N GLN A 176 15.14 18.14 10.89
CA GLN A 176 15.96 17.83 12.04
C GLN A 176 17.46 17.90 11.72
N ALA A 177 18.30 17.70 12.71
CA ALA A 177 19.74 17.53 12.49
C ALA A 177 20.01 16.27 11.63
N GLY A 178 21.05 16.31 10.80
CA GLY A 178 21.48 15.16 10.03
C GLY A 178 20.63 14.85 8.78
N ASP A 179 20.01 15.87 8.14
CA ASP A 179 19.18 15.75 6.94
C ASP A 179 17.97 14.83 7.08
N SER A 180 17.51 14.59 8.30
CA SER A 180 16.28 13.86 8.60
C SER A 180 15.09 14.82 8.82
N TRP A 181 13.89 14.29 8.72
CA TRP A 181 12.64 15.02 8.86
C TRP A 181 11.73 14.32 9.86
N ALA A 182 11.27 15.05 10.87
CA ALA A 182 10.18 14.59 11.72
C ALA A 182 8.86 14.82 10.99
N LEU A 183 8.08 13.76 10.85
CA LEU A 183 6.77 13.77 10.22
C LEU A 183 5.68 13.60 11.27
N ASP A 184 4.66 14.44 11.19
CA ASP A 184 3.39 14.27 11.88
C ASP A 184 2.32 14.07 10.79
N ILE A 185 1.60 12.97 10.84
CA ILE A 185 0.59 12.56 9.85
C ILE A 185 -0.73 12.42 10.57
N ALA A 186 -1.76 13.07 10.07
CA ALA A 186 -3.13 12.95 10.57
C ALA A 186 -4.10 12.84 9.39
N ALA A 187 -5.05 11.91 9.48
CA ALA A 187 -6.13 11.80 8.50
C ALA A 187 -7.46 11.52 9.18
N HIS A 188 -8.56 11.98 8.56
CA HIS A 188 -9.94 11.71 8.96
C HIS A 188 -10.79 11.55 7.71
N ASP A 189 -11.71 10.59 7.72
CA ASP A 189 -12.54 10.25 6.55
C ASP A 189 -11.71 10.13 5.25
N TRP A 190 -10.51 9.58 5.37
CA TRP A 190 -9.56 9.56 4.27
C TRP A 190 -9.54 8.20 3.57
N LYS A 191 -9.71 8.25 2.26
CA LYS A 191 -9.61 7.05 1.41
C LYS A 191 -8.20 6.91 0.85
N LEU A 192 -7.60 5.74 1.06
CA LEU A 192 -6.27 5.43 0.53
C LEU A 192 -6.31 5.48 -1.01
N PRO A 193 -5.51 6.35 -1.66
CA PRO A 193 -5.56 6.53 -3.11
C PRO A 193 -4.80 5.45 -3.89
N VAL A 194 -4.05 4.61 -3.19
CA VAL A 194 -3.11 3.64 -3.80
C VAL A 194 -3.34 2.27 -3.20
N GLY A 195 -3.28 1.23 -4.02
CA GLY A 195 -3.47 -0.15 -3.58
C GLY A 195 -4.92 -0.47 -3.27
N LEU A 196 -5.17 -1.11 -2.14
CA LEU A 196 -6.53 -1.38 -1.69
C LEU A 196 -7.15 -0.07 -1.18
N PRO A 197 -8.30 0.40 -1.72
CA PRO A 197 -8.87 1.71 -1.40
C PRO A 197 -9.58 1.71 -0.02
N LEU A 198 -8.81 1.42 1.03
CA LEU A 198 -9.29 1.41 2.41
C LEU A 198 -9.78 2.79 2.83
N GLN A 199 -10.90 2.83 3.53
CA GLN A 199 -11.47 4.03 4.12
C GLN A 199 -11.06 4.09 5.60
N PHE A 200 -10.27 5.10 5.96
CA PHE A 200 -9.88 5.35 7.34
C PHE A 200 -10.82 6.39 7.95
N ASP A 201 -11.45 6.05 9.06
CA ASP A 201 -12.19 7.02 9.87
C ASP A 201 -11.22 8.00 10.55
N ARG A 202 -10.10 7.45 11.05
CA ARG A 202 -9.00 8.19 11.65
C ARG A 202 -7.68 7.48 11.41
N LEU A 203 -6.63 8.24 11.13
CA LEU A 203 -5.25 7.77 11.05
C LEU A 203 -4.32 8.80 11.67
N GLU A 204 -3.45 8.37 12.56
CA GLU A 204 -2.42 9.20 13.19
C GLU A 204 -1.07 8.46 13.16
N SER A 205 -0.02 9.19 12.85
CA SER A 205 1.33 8.65 12.87
C SER A 205 2.37 9.72 13.12
N THR A 206 3.42 9.33 13.83
CA THR A 206 4.66 10.09 13.90
C THR A 206 5.78 9.26 13.30
N ALA A 207 6.54 9.86 12.40
CA ALA A 207 7.58 9.16 11.67
C ALA A 207 8.85 9.99 11.51
N ILE A 208 9.94 9.35 11.16
CA ILE A 208 11.19 9.98 10.76
C ILE A 208 11.44 9.61 9.30
N ALA A 209 11.55 10.63 8.44
CA ALA A 209 11.94 10.45 7.05
C ALA A 209 13.42 10.80 6.87
N SER A 210 14.07 10.02 6.03
CA SER A 210 15.47 10.20 5.62
C SER A 210 15.58 10.21 4.10
N ALA A 211 16.78 10.36 3.57
CA ALA A 211 17.03 10.23 2.14
C ALA A 211 16.68 8.83 1.58
N THR A 212 16.61 7.81 2.40
CA THR A 212 16.49 6.40 2.01
C THR A 212 15.22 5.71 2.48
N GLY A 213 14.39 6.36 3.29
CA GLY A 213 13.17 5.74 3.81
C GLY A 213 12.41 6.58 4.82
N ILE A 214 11.31 6.03 5.29
CA ILE A 214 10.45 6.55 6.35
C ILE A 214 10.30 5.45 7.39
N GLU A 215 10.49 5.80 8.66
CA GLU A 215 10.29 4.92 9.80
C GLU A 215 9.22 5.52 10.72
N ALA A 216 8.06 4.88 10.77
CA ALA A 216 6.96 5.22 11.67
C ALA A 216 6.94 4.23 12.83
N LYS A 217 7.40 4.68 14.01
CA LYS A 217 7.41 3.84 15.23
C LYS A 217 6.00 3.57 15.76
N ARG A 218 5.06 4.45 15.44
CA ARG A 218 3.66 4.31 15.82
C ARG A 218 2.79 4.83 14.68
N VAL A 219 1.99 3.93 14.15
CA VAL A 219 0.84 4.23 13.30
C VAL A 219 -0.37 3.73 14.06
N SER A 220 -1.43 4.50 14.18
CA SER A 220 -2.67 4.10 14.85
C SER A 220 -3.86 4.75 14.18
N GLY A 221 -4.99 4.10 14.25
CA GLY A 221 -6.21 4.65 13.68
C GLY A 221 -7.41 3.73 13.82
N SER A 222 -8.48 4.10 13.15
CA SER A 222 -9.71 3.33 13.04
C SER A 222 -10.18 3.24 11.60
N LEU A 223 -10.78 2.12 11.26
CA LEU A 223 -11.45 1.85 10.00
C LEU A 223 -12.52 0.79 10.20
N TYR A 224 -13.63 0.92 9.51
CA TYR A 224 -14.72 -0.06 9.51
C TYR A 224 -15.11 -0.51 10.93
N GLY A 225 -15.28 0.44 11.85
CA GLY A 225 -15.76 0.20 13.23
C GLY A 225 -14.73 -0.40 14.19
N GLY A 226 -13.54 -0.77 13.74
CA GLY A 226 -12.47 -1.29 14.57
C GLY A 226 -11.24 -0.35 14.61
N SER A 227 -10.18 -0.82 15.26
CA SER A 227 -8.94 -0.07 15.40
C SER A 227 -7.71 -0.87 14.93
N PHE A 228 -6.65 -0.15 14.60
CA PHE A 228 -5.37 -0.74 14.28
C PHE A 228 -4.22 0.07 14.85
N SER A 229 -3.11 -0.59 15.11
CA SER A 229 -1.87 0.08 15.55
C SER A 229 -0.65 -0.77 15.25
N GLY A 230 0.52 -0.12 15.11
CA GLY A 230 1.80 -0.80 14.96
C GLY A 230 2.88 0.06 14.32
N PRO A 231 4.14 -0.39 14.31
CA PRO A 231 5.21 0.23 13.57
C PRO A 231 5.19 -0.14 12.09
N VAL A 232 5.61 0.79 11.23
CA VAL A 232 5.79 0.56 9.78
C VAL A 232 7.06 1.25 9.31
N ALA A 233 7.86 0.57 8.53
CA ALA A 233 9.04 1.10 7.88
C ALA A 233 8.93 0.94 6.36
N VAL A 234 9.26 2.01 5.64
CA VAL A 234 9.33 2.03 4.16
C VAL A 234 10.74 2.45 3.77
N SER A 235 11.38 1.72 2.87
CA SER A 235 12.70 2.06 2.35
C SER A 235 12.71 2.01 0.82
N TRP A 236 13.52 2.90 0.21
CA TRP A 236 13.74 2.96 -1.25
C TRP A 236 15.22 3.06 -1.60
N LYS A 237 16.10 2.52 -0.73
CA LYS A 237 17.56 2.56 -0.92
C LYS A 237 18.02 1.68 -2.09
N SER A 238 17.48 0.47 -2.20
CA SER A 238 17.83 -0.55 -3.20
C SER A 238 16.57 -1.20 -3.79
N GLY A 239 15.65 -0.38 -4.29
CA GLY A 239 14.28 -0.76 -4.59
C GLY A 239 13.36 -0.44 -3.42
N TRP A 240 12.07 -0.71 -3.57
CA TRP A 240 11.07 -0.44 -2.55
C TRP A 240 10.94 -1.61 -1.59
N SER A 241 10.93 -1.33 -0.32
CA SER A 241 10.60 -2.32 0.71
C SER A 241 9.68 -1.71 1.77
N VAL A 242 8.74 -2.50 2.22
CA VAL A 242 7.83 -2.17 3.32
C VAL A 242 7.91 -3.30 4.34
N ALA A 243 8.00 -2.96 5.61
CA ALA A 243 7.95 -3.93 6.69
C ALA A 243 7.18 -3.34 7.87
N GLY A 244 6.47 -4.15 8.61
CA GLY A 244 5.72 -3.73 9.76
C GLY A 244 5.17 -4.87 10.58
N GLN A 245 4.67 -4.51 11.75
CA GLN A 245 3.90 -5.37 12.62
C GLN A 245 2.65 -4.60 13.02
N GLY A 246 1.57 -5.32 13.25
CA GLY A 246 0.31 -4.68 13.55
C GLY A 246 -0.48 -5.38 14.65
N ARG A 247 -1.42 -4.63 15.19
CA ARG A 247 -2.54 -5.12 15.96
C ARG A 247 -3.80 -4.56 15.33
N ILE A 248 -4.75 -5.41 15.07
CA ILE A 248 -6.07 -5.10 14.52
C ILE A 248 -7.06 -5.61 15.55
N ASP A 249 -8.00 -4.76 15.97
CA ASP A 249 -8.99 -5.10 16.98
C ASP A 249 -10.40 -4.74 16.47
N GLY A 250 -11.27 -5.73 16.29
CA GLY A 250 -12.71 -5.58 16.04
C GLY A 250 -13.10 -4.93 14.71
N VAL A 251 -12.24 -5.03 13.69
CA VAL A 251 -12.51 -4.44 12.37
C VAL A 251 -13.55 -5.25 11.62
N ASP A 252 -14.58 -4.60 11.07
CA ASP A 252 -15.59 -5.25 10.23
C ASP A 252 -14.94 -5.75 8.93
N LEU A 253 -15.06 -7.06 8.71
CA LEU A 253 -14.39 -7.75 7.61
C LEU A 253 -15.14 -7.60 6.28
N GLU A 254 -16.46 -7.46 6.30
CA GLU A 254 -17.29 -7.44 5.09
C GLU A 254 -16.89 -6.34 4.10
N PRO A 255 -16.66 -5.08 4.50
CA PRO A 255 -16.18 -4.04 3.59
C PRO A 255 -14.82 -4.33 2.99
N ILE A 256 -13.91 -4.97 3.76
CA ILE A 256 -12.56 -5.31 3.30
C ILE A 256 -12.63 -6.42 2.23
N VAL A 257 -13.42 -7.47 2.48
CA VAL A 257 -13.63 -8.57 1.53
C VAL A 257 -14.26 -8.06 0.24
N ALA A 258 -15.23 -7.15 0.33
CA ALA A 258 -15.85 -6.50 -0.84
C ALA A 258 -14.82 -5.74 -1.71
N LEU A 259 -13.84 -5.06 -1.09
CA LEU A 259 -12.77 -4.35 -1.82
C LEU A 259 -11.84 -5.32 -2.57
N LEU A 260 -11.64 -6.53 -2.06
CA LEU A 260 -10.82 -7.55 -2.70
C LEU A 260 -11.46 -8.14 -3.96
N LYS A 261 -12.75 -7.79 -4.25
CA LYS A 261 -13.53 -8.30 -5.38
C LYS A 261 -13.54 -9.83 -5.43
N ARG A 262 -13.42 -10.49 -4.28
CA ARG A 262 -13.50 -11.94 -4.17
C ARG A 262 -14.94 -12.33 -3.87
N GLU A 263 -15.41 -13.35 -4.56
CA GLU A 263 -16.80 -13.81 -4.41
C GLU A 263 -17.05 -14.61 -3.13
N VAL A 264 -16.01 -15.05 -2.43
CA VAL A 264 -16.18 -15.62 -1.08
C VAL A 264 -16.44 -14.45 -0.14
N ALA A 265 -17.69 -14.26 0.17
CA ALA A 265 -18.09 -13.29 1.15
C ALA A 265 -17.95 -13.91 2.55
N MET A 266 -17.27 -13.18 3.43
CA MET A 266 -17.18 -13.49 4.85
C MET A 266 -17.51 -12.21 5.62
N SER A 267 -18.31 -12.30 6.64
CA SER A 267 -18.57 -11.23 7.59
C SER A 267 -18.08 -11.60 8.98
N GLY A 268 -18.01 -10.62 9.86
CA GLY A 268 -17.59 -10.76 11.25
C GLY A 268 -16.57 -9.71 11.65
N LYS A 269 -16.22 -9.67 12.93
CA LYS A 269 -15.26 -8.72 13.51
C LYS A 269 -13.88 -9.35 13.61
N LEU A 270 -12.94 -8.83 12.85
CA LEU A 270 -11.57 -9.30 12.77
C LEU A 270 -10.70 -8.72 13.88
N THR A 271 -10.05 -9.59 14.64
CA THR A 271 -8.91 -9.29 15.51
C THR A 271 -7.70 -10.07 15.00
N ALA A 272 -6.54 -9.38 14.82
CA ALA A 272 -5.37 -10.03 14.24
C ALA A 272 -4.06 -9.36 14.69
N ARG A 273 -2.95 -10.08 14.53
CA ARG A 273 -1.59 -9.61 14.87
C ARG A 273 -0.64 -9.86 13.70
N PRO A 274 -0.81 -9.12 12.59
CA PRO A 274 0.00 -9.33 11.41
C PRO A 274 1.45 -8.86 11.60
N SER A 275 2.38 -9.65 11.07
CA SER A 275 3.74 -9.26 10.71
C SER A 275 3.84 -9.34 9.19
N PHE A 276 4.35 -8.30 8.55
CA PHE A 276 4.39 -8.26 7.10
C PHE A 276 5.67 -7.66 6.55
N THR A 277 6.08 -8.16 5.40
CA THR A 277 7.20 -7.62 4.61
C THR A 277 6.86 -7.66 3.13
N SER A 278 7.35 -6.69 2.38
CA SER A 278 7.26 -6.69 0.93
C SER A 278 8.50 -6.04 0.32
N ARG A 279 8.95 -6.52 -0.85
CA ARG A 279 10.06 -5.94 -1.61
C ARG A 279 9.75 -5.99 -3.09
N ALA A 280 9.88 -4.84 -3.76
CA ALA A 280 9.65 -4.72 -5.19
C ALA A 280 10.59 -3.69 -5.82
N ARG A 281 10.75 -3.76 -7.15
CA ARG A 281 11.46 -2.71 -7.90
C ARG A 281 10.60 -1.48 -8.09
N ASP A 282 9.30 -1.69 -8.32
CA ASP A 282 8.28 -0.64 -8.48
C ASP A 282 7.36 -0.65 -7.26
N PRO A 283 6.96 0.51 -6.70
CA PRO A 283 6.01 0.57 -5.60
C PRO A 283 4.64 -0.03 -5.93
N ALA A 284 4.24 -0.08 -7.20
CA ALA A 284 3.00 -0.71 -7.65
C ALA A 284 2.97 -2.24 -7.43
N ASP A 285 4.15 -2.88 -7.41
CA ASP A 285 4.28 -4.32 -7.24
C ASP A 285 4.37 -4.77 -5.77
N LEU A 286 4.41 -3.83 -4.83
CA LEU A 286 4.56 -4.15 -3.40
C LEU A 286 3.44 -5.06 -2.88
N LEU A 287 2.20 -4.87 -3.34
CA LEU A 287 1.09 -5.75 -2.93
C LEU A 287 1.22 -7.18 -3.47
N ASN A 288 1.78 -7.33 -4.67
CA ASN A 288 1.99 -8.65 -5.29
C ASN A 288 3.16 -9.41 -4.64
N ALA A 289 4.09 -8.70 -4.01
CA ALA A 289 5.24 -9.25 -3.32
C ALA A 289 5.08 -9.28 -1.80
N LEU A 290 3.84 -9.22 -1.31
CA LEU A 290 3.54 -9.20 0.11
C LEU A 290 3.71 -10.58 0.73
N HIS A 291 4.50 -10.65 1.81
CA HIS A 291 4.57 -11.74 2.75
C HIS A 291 3.91 -11.30 4.05
N LEU A 292 2.95 -12.06 4.55
CA LEU A 292 2.24 -11.77 5.79
C LEU A 292 2.11 -13.05 6.61
N ASP A 293 2.32 -12.91 7.90
CA ASP A 293 2.19 -13.94 8.92
C ASP A 293 1.33 -13.37 10.04
N SER A 294 0.22 -14.04 10.40
CA SER A 294 -0.71 -13.53 11.39
C SER A 294 -1.55 -14.60 12.06
N ASP A 295 -1.61 -14.56 13.38
CA ASP A 295 -2.74 -15.12 14.09
C ASP A 295 -3.96 -14.23 13.92
N PHE A 296 -5.13 -14.82 13.81
CA PHE A 296 -6.40 -14.09 13.68
C PHE A 296 -7.54 -14.78 14.44
N SER A 297 -8.51 -13.97 14.84
CA SER A 297 -9.84 -14.38 15.30
C SER A 297 -10.90 -13.52 14.65
N ILE A 298 -11.98 -14.14 14.20
CA ILE A 298 -13.16 -13.46 13.65
C ILE A 298 -14.34 -13.87 14.53
N GLU A 299 -15.02 -12.88 15.12
CA GLU A 299 -16.16 -13.08 15.99
C GLU A 299 -17.46 -12.73 15.27
N ASP A 300 -18.57 -13.39 15.66
CA ASP A 300 -19.94 -13.15 15.17
C ASP A 300 -20.01 -13.14 13.63
N GLY A 301 -19.47 -14.20 13.00
CA GLY A 301 -19.25 -14.22 11.57
C GLY A 301 -20.15 -15.16 10.79
N VAL A 302 -20.17 -14.90 9.47
CA VAL A 302 -20.84 -15.76 8.48
C VAL A 302 -19.88 -16.06 7.35
N LEU A 303 -19.68 -17.33 7.05
CA LEU A 303 -19.01 -17.80 5.84
C LEU A 303 -20.09 -18.13 4.79
N TYR A 304 -20.14 -17.37 3.72
CA TYR A 304 -21.11 -17.53 2.64
C TYR A 304 -20.64 -18.55 1.61
N LYS A 305 -21.58 -19.11 0.86
CA LYS A 305 -21.38 -20.14 -0.20
C LYS A 305 -20.88 -21.49 0.30
N ILE A 306 -20.71 -21.69 1.62
CA ILE A 306 -20.26 -22.93 2.23
C ILE A 306 -21.20 -23.26 3.39
N ASP A 307 -21.79 -24.47 3.39
CA ASP A 307 -22.58 -25.00 4.48
C ASP A 307 -21.90 -26.25 5.08
N LEU A 308 -21.08 -26.04 6.11
CA LEU A 308 -20.34 -27.09 6.80
C LEU A 308 -21.30 -28.04 7.54
N VAL A 309 -22.40 -27.51 8.03
CA VAL A 309 -23.40 -28.32 8.78
C VAL A 309 -24.14 -29.25 7.82
N ALA A 310 -24.57 -28.75 6.66
CA ALA A 310 -25.22 -29.58 5.66
C ALA A 310 -24.26 -30.63 5.09
N ALA A 311 -22.99 -30.29 4.84
CA ALA A 311 -21.96 -31.22 4.38
C ALA A 311 -21.76 -32.38 5.41
N ALA A 312 -21.68 -32.03 6.69
CA ALA A 312 -21.48 -33.03 7.75
C ALA A 312 -22.74 -33.92 7.98
N LYS A 313 -23.96 -33.35 7.84
CA LYS A 313 -25.22 -34.12 8.01
C LYS A 313 -25.53 -35.06 6.85
N ASN A 314 -25.04 -34.76 5.65
CA ASN A 314 -25.39 -35.49 4.42
C ASN A 314 -24.13 -36.09 3.75
N PRO A 315 -23.48 -37.09 4.38
CA PRO A 315 -22.17 -37.58 3.93
C PRO A 315 -22.19 -38.27 2.55
N LEU A 316 -23.35 -38.64 2.05
CA LEU A 316 -23.52 -39.27 0.74
C LEU A 316 -23.82 -38.26 -0.39
N ASN A 317 -24.15 -37.03 -0.04
CA ASN A 317 -24.42 -35.97 -1.01
C ASN A 317 -23.20 -35.03 -1.17
N ARG A 318 -22.48 -35.17 -2.27
CA ARG A 318 -21.29 -34.34 -2.58
C ARG A 318 -21.58 -32.86 -2.74
N HIS A 319 -22.82 -32.48 -2.94
CA HIS A 319 -23.23 -31.09 -3.13
C HIS A 319 -23.85 -30.48 -1.87
N ALA A 320 -23.94 -31.21 -0.77
CA ALA A 320 -24.60 -30.73 0.44
C ALA A 320 -23.94 -29.51 1.06
N GLY A 321 -22.60 -29.39 0.93
CA GLY A 321 -21.84 -28.26 1.45
C GLY A 321 -21.67 -27.10 0.45
N LYS A 322 -22.26 -27.19 -0.75
CA LYS A 322 -22.16 -26.18 -1.79
C LYS A 322 -23.32 -25.19 -1.70
N GLY A 323 -23.03 -23.91 -1.73
CA GLY A 323 -24.03 -22.86 -1.52
C GLY A 323 -24.40 -22.75 -0.02
N GLY A 324 -25.36 -21.96 0.32
CA GLY A 324 -25.78 -21.75 1.71
C GLY A 324 -24.81 -20.86 2.50
N LYS A 325 -24.80 -21.05 3.82
CA LYS A 325 -23.96 -20.27 4.73
C LYS A 325 -23.60 -21.09 5.98
N THR A 326 -22.45 -20.76 6.57
CA THR A 326 -22.05 -21.27 7.89
C THR A 326 -21.93 -20.09 8.85
N GLU A 327 -22.83 -20.02 9.81
CA GLU A 327 -22.77 -19.03 10.90
C GLU A 327 -21.90 -19.58 12.03
N PHE A 328 -21.06 -18.72 12.61
CA PHE A 328 -20.15 -19.10 13.70
C PHE A 328 -20.03 -17.99 14.73
N ASP A 329 -19.82 -18.40 15.99
CA ASP A 329 -19.55 -17.47 17.09
C ASP A 329 -18.09 -17.02 17.04
N GLU A 330 -17.15 -17.93 16.72
CA GLU A 330 -15.72 -17.66 16.59
C GLU A 330 -15.10 -18.51 15.46
N LEU A 331 -14.29 -17.89 14.63
CA LEU A 331 -13.34 -18.53 13.71
C LEU A 331 -11.95 -18.01 14.01
N LYS A 332 -11.03 -18.86 14.42
CA LYS A 332 -9.63 -18.52 14.66
C LYS A 332 -8.68 -19.42 13.93
N GLY A 333 -7.46 -18.96 13.76
CA GLY A 333 -6.40 -19.70 13.10
C GLY A 333 -5.17 -18.84 12.87
N HIS A 334 -4.28 -19.41 12.09
CA HIS A 334 -3.07 -18.76 11.63
C HIS A 334 -3.11 -18.64 10.11
N VAL A 335 -2.64 -17.53 9.55
CA VAL A 335 -2.56 -17.29 8.10
C VAL A 335 -1.15 -16.90 7.70
N LEU A 336 -0.62 -17.61 6.71
CA LEU A 336 0.56 -17.21 5.96
C LEU A 336 0.12 -16.77 4.55
N LEU A 337 0.50 -15.57 4.16
CA LEU A 337 0.39 -15.10 2.78
C LEU A 337 1.79 -15.01 2.20
N ASP A 338 2.03 -15.72 1.13
CA ASP A 338 3.25 -15.59 0.33
C ASP A 338 2.87 -15.16 -1.09
N GLN A 339 3.16 -13.91 -1.41
CA GLN A 339 2.82 -13.25 -2.67
C GLN A 339 1.29 -13.25 -2.91
N ARG A 340 0.72 -14.31 -3.47
CA ARG A 340 -0.70 -14.41 -3.79
C ARG A 340 -1.34 -15.71 -3.28
N ALA A 341 -0.55 -16.60 -2.71
CA ALA A 341 -1.02 -17.83 -2.11
C ALA A 341 -1.25 -17.65 -0.60
N TYR A 342 -2.34 -18.20 -0.09
CA TYR A 342 -2.66 -18.16 1.34
C TYR A 342 -2.67 -19.59 1.88
N GLU A 343 -2.06 -19.76 3.03
CA GLU A 343 -2.11 -21.00 3.82
C GLU A 343 -2.74 -20.67 5.16
N PHE A 344 -3.90 -21.29 5.41
CA PHE A 344 -4.60 -21.17 6.68
C PHE A 344 -4.40 -22.45 7.46
N THR A 345 -3.78 -22.37 8.63
CA THR A 345 -3.51 -23.50 9.52
C THR A 345 -4.17 -23.29 10.87
N ASP A 346 -4.27 -24.35 11.65
CA ASP A 346 -4.85 -24.34 12.99
C ASP A 346 -6.27 -23.71 13.03
N LEU A 347 -7.00 -23.83 11.91
CA LEU A 347 -8.35 -23.30 11.83
C LEU A 347 -9.25 -23.97 12.85
N GLN A 348 -9.98 -23.17 13.59
CA GLN A 348 -10.99 -23.61 14.55
C GLN A 348 -12.23 -22.74 14.40
N ILE A 349 -13.33 -23.37 14.05
CA ILE A 349 -14.65 -22.72 13.99
C ILE A 349 -15.47 -23.25 15.16
N ALA A 350 -16.07 -22.36 15.93
CA ALA A 350 -16.97 -22.69 17.02
C ALA A 350 -18.34 -22.03 16.79
N SER A 351 -19.38 -22.79 17.02
CA SER A 351 -20.77 -22.35 17.01
C SER A 351 -21.54 -23.14 18.06
N GLY A 352 -22.70 -22.64 18.48
CA GLY A 352 -23.59 -23.38 19.39
C GLY A 352 -23.95 -24.79 18.90
N LEU A 353 -24.01 -24.97 17.56
CA LEU A 353 -24.46 -26.20 16.91
C LEU A 353 -23.31 -27.13 16.49
N PHE A 354 -22.11 -26.63 16.23
CA PHE A 354 -21.01 -27.45 15.73
C PHE A 354 -19.64 -26.86 16.09
N ARG A 355 -18.60 -27.70 15.93
CA ARG A 355 -17.19 -27.29 15.89
C ARG A 355 -16.56 -27.81 14.60
N ALA A 356 -15.67 -27.07 14.03
CA ALA A 356 -14.85 -27.55 12.93
C ALA A 356 -13.40 -27.06 13.09
N GLY A 357 -12.45 -27.83 12.55
CA GLY A 357 -11.05 -27.44 12.57
C GLY A 357 -10.29 -28.10 11.44
N GLY A 358 -9.16 -27.51 11.05
CA GLY A 358 -8.36 -28.03 9.94
C GLY A 358 -7.44 -27.02 9.29
N GLU A 359 -7.13 -27.26 8.03
CA GLU A 359 -6.26 -26.43 7.21
C GLU A 359 -6.87 -26.20 5.82
N VAL A 360 -6.68 -24.99 5.28
CA VAL A 360 -7.17 -24.61 3.94
C VAL A 360 -6.11 -23.77 3.24
N ASN A 361 -5.84 -24.10 1.98
CA ASN A 361 -4.93 -23.36 1.14
C ASN A 361 -5.68 -22.70 0.00
N VAL A 362 -5.30 -21.46 -0.34
CA VAL A 362 -5.74 -20.74 -1.52
C VAL A 362 -4.52 -20.51 -2.39
N ASN A 363 -4.47 -21.17 -3.55
CA ASN A 363 -3.36 -21.04 -4.49
C ASN A 363 -3.42 -19.71 -5.25
N GLU A 364 -2.34 -19.35 -5.93
CA GLU A 364 -2.25 -18.12 -6.73
C GLU A 364 -3.33 -18.01 -7.82
N ASP A 365 -3.79 -19.13 -8.37
CA ASP A 365 -4.87 -19.24 -9.37
C ASP A 365 -6.28 -19.20 -8.75
N ASN A 366 -6.39 -18.92 -7.44
CA ASN A 366 -7.60 -18.94 -6.63
C ASN A 366 -8.25 -20.32 -6.46
N THR A 367 -7.54 -21.41 -6.77
CA THR A 367 -8.02 -22.76 -6.41
C THR A 367 -7.90 -23.02 -4.92
N LEU A 368 -8.85 -23.76 -4.38
CA LEU A 368 -8.91 -24.14 -2.97
C LEU A 368 -8.43 -25.59 -2.80
N GLY A 369 -7.71 -25.81 -1.70
CA GLY A 369 -7.35 -27.16 -1.25
C GLY A 369 -7.33 -27.19 0.27
N GLY A 370 -7.56 -28.36 0.84
CA GLY A 370 -7.47 -28.50 2.29
C GLY A 370 -8.37 -29.58 2.85
N ARG A 371 -8.28 -29.72 4.17
CA ARG A 371 -9.12 -30.68 4.91
C ARG A 371 -9.56 -30.05 6.22
N VAL A 372 -10.84 -30.14 6.49
CA VAL A 372 -11.46 -29.75 7.76
C VAL A 372 -12.22 -30.92 8.36
N SER A 373 -12.32 -30.98 9.68
CA SER A 373 -13.12 -31.95 10.39
C SER A 373 -14.24 -31.22 11.11
N ALA A 374 -15.49 -31.59 10.83
CA ALA A 374 -16.66 -30.98 11.45
C ALA A 374 -17.28 -31.93 12.47
N GLU A 375 -17.56 -31.43 13.67
CA GLU A 375 -18.21 -32.14 14.77
C GLU A 375 -19.55 -31.50 15.12
N LEU A 376 -20.64 -32.26 14.99
CA LEU A 376 -21.97 -31.77 15.31
C LEU A 376 -22.27 -32.01 16.80
N ARG A 377 -22.81 -31.00 17.48
CA ARG A 377 -23.30 -31.11 18.87
C ARG A 377 -24.76 -31.53 18.89
N GLY A 378 -25.17 -32.30 19.91
CA GLY A 378 -26.57 -32.65 20.14
C GLY A 378 -27.01 -33.97 19.52
N THR A 379 -26.10 -34.80 18.97
CA THR A 379 -26.36 -36.21 18.62
C THR A 379 -25.86 -37.12 19.71
N ALA A 380 -26.50 -38.26 19.91
CA ALA A 380 -26.13 -39.29 20.93
C ALA A 380 -24.71 -39.85 20.76
N ALA A 381 -24.08 -39.60 19.59
CA ALA A 381 -22.68 -39.89 19.31
C ALA A 381 -22.02 -38.62 18.72
N LEU A 382 -20.84 -38.22 19.23
CA LEU A 382 -19.98 -37.21 18.62
C LEU A 382 -19.52 -37.75 17.26
N ILE A 383 -20.18 -37.28 16.20
CA ILE A 383 -19.80 -37.63 14.83
C ILE A 383 -18.80 -36.57 14.36
N SER A 384 -17.54 -36.95 14.25
CA SER A 384 -16.51 -36.17 13.57
C SER A 384 -16.49 -36.54 12.10
N MET A 385 -16.81 -35.61 11.24
CA MET A 385 -16.88 -35.80 9.78
C MET A 385 -15.69 -35.12 9.11
N PRO A 386 -14.71 -35.86 8.56
CA PRO A 386 -13.64 -35.28 7.76
C PRO A 386 -14.17 -34.87 6.40
N LEU A 387 -13.91 -33.62 6.04
CA LEU A 387 -14.37 -32.95 4.82
C LEU A 387 -13.16 -32.48 4.02
N ASP A 388 -13.15 -32.73 2.71
CA ASP A 388 -12.20 -32.16 1.75
C ASP A 388 -12.74 -30.82 1.24
N VAL A 389 -11.87 -29.81 1.21
CA VAL A 389 -12.13 -28.50 0.64
C VAL A 389 -11.51 -28.43 -0.74
N SER A 390 -12.25 -27.96 -1.74
CA SER A 390 -11.81 -27.89 -3.13
C SER A 390 -12.57 -26.82 -3.92
N GLY A 391 -12.36 -26.76 -5.23
CA GLY A 391 -12.98 -25.76 -6.10
C GLY A 391 -12.17 -24.49 -6.19
N THR A 392 -12.84 -23.36 -6.27
CA THR A 392 -12.21 -22.04 -6.35
C THR A 392 -12.82 -21.10 -5.30
N THR A 393 -12.19 -19.95 -5.07
CA THR A 393 -12.75 -18.93 -4.19
C THR A 393 -14.11 -18.40 -4.68
N ALA A 394 -14.37 -18.47 -6.01
CA ALA A 394 -15.65 -18.12 -6.61
C ALA A 394 -16.73 -19.21 -6.43
N ASP A 395 -16.33 -20.47 -6.52
CA ASP A 395 -17.20 -21.65 -6.42
C ASP A 395 -16.58 -22.70 -5.48
N PRO A 396 -16.60 -22.45 -4.15
CA PRO A 396 -16.05 -23.38 -3.17
C PRO A 396 -16.92 -24.63 -3.05
N SER A 397 -16.26 -25.74 -2.77
CA SER A 397 -16.92 -27.04 -2.56
C SER A 397 -16.32 -27.73 -1.34
N VAL A 398 -17.20 -28.18 -0.46
CA VAL A 398 -16.84 -28.95 0.73
C VAL A 398 -17.67 -30.24 0.74
N PHE A 399 -16.98 -31.36 0.83
CA PHE A 399 -17.64 -32.67 0.81
C PHE A 399 -16.88 -33.70 1.66
N PRO A 400 -17.56 -34.76 2.15
CA PRO A 400 -16.91 -35.78 2.93
C PRO A 400 -15.78 -36.49 2.19
N THR A 401 -14.70 -36.81 2.89
CA THR A 401 -13.59 -37.59 2.32
C THR A 401 -14.08 -38.94 1.81
N ARG A 402 -13.35 -39.55 0.85
CA ARG A 402 -13.72 -40.85 0.29
C ARG A 402 -13.79 -41.92 1.38
N GLY A 403 -12.86 -41.94 2.34
CA GLY A 403 -12.86 -42.85 3.46
C GLY A 403 -14.09 -42.70 4.35
N ALA A 404 -14.48 -41.45 4.65
CA ALA A 404 -15.68 -41.17 5.41
C ALA A 404 -16.97 -41.66 4.70
N MET A 405 -17.07 -41.43 3.38
CA MET A 405 -18.22 -41.91 2.59
C MET A 405 -18.34 -43.46 2.58
N VAL A 406 -17.23 -44.15 2.32
CA VAL A 406 -17.21 -45.62 2.30
C VAL A 406 -17.52 -46.18 3.68
N GLY A 407 -16.95 -45.58 4.74
CA GLY A 407 -17.20 -45.98 6.11
C GLY A 407 -18.65 -45.73 6.54
N ALA A 408 -19.26 -44.61 6.12
CA ALA A 408 -20.68 -44.35 6.40
C ALA A 408 -21.59 -45.36 5.76
N VAL A 409 -21.37 -45.75 4.50
CA VAL A 409 -22.15 -46.79 3.80
C VAL A 409 -21.98 -48.14 4.48
N ALA A 410 -20.74 -48.59 4.72
CA ALA A 410 -20.47 -49.86 5.36
C ALA A 410 -21.05 -49.94 6.78
N GLY A 411 -20.86 -48.87 7.57
CA GLY A 411 -21.39 -48.81 8.92
C GLY A 411 -22.92 -48.82 8.99
N SER A 412 -23.60 -48.16 8.07
CA SER A 412 -25.07 -48.12 8.00
C SER A 412 -25.66 -49.49 7.63
N VAL A 413 -24.96 -50.28 6.82
CA VAL A 413 -25.37 -51.62 6.44
C VAL A 413 -25.22 -52.60 7.61
N LEU A 414 -24.12 -52.46 8.39
CA LEU A 414 -23.82 -53.38 9.50
C LEU A 414 -24.63 -53.10 10.77
N MET A 415 -24.90 -51.81 11.06
CA MET A 415 -25.65 -51.37 12.25
C MET A 415 -26.53 -50.16 11.91
N PRO A 416 -27.74 -50.33 11.41
CA PRO A 416 -28.65 -49.24 11.11
C PRO A 416 -28.91 -48.35 12.33
N GLY A 417 -28.67 -47.06 12.18
CA GLY A 417 -28.85 -46.04 13.24
C GLY A 417 -27.61 -45.70 14.08
N LEU A 418 -26.69 -46.63 14.33
CA LEU A 418 -25.45 -46.39 15.10
C LEU A 418 -24.18 -46.65 14.27
N GLY A 419 -24.26 -47.52 13.27
CA GLY A 419 -23.10 -47.96 12.47
C GLY A 419 -22.45 -46.90 11.63
N THR A 420 -23.16 -45.85 11.25
CA THR A 420 -22.62 -44.74 10.44
C THR A 420 -21.48 -44.03 11.16
N ALA A 421 -21.63 -43.74 12.46
CA ALA A 421 -20.60 -43.06 13.24
C ALA A 421 -19.34 -43.90 13.43
N VAL A 422 -19.50 -45.19 13.68
CA VAL A 422 -18.39 -46.14 13.83
C VAL A 422 -17.70 -46.39 12.50
N GLY A 423 -18.45 -46.50 11.41
CA GLY A 423 -17.94 -46.73 10.06
C GLY A 423 -17.12 -45.56 9.56
N ILE A 424 -17.51 -44.32 9.83
CA ILE A 424 -16.75 -43.11 9.46
C ILE A 424 -15.37 -43.13 10.11
N LYS A 425 -15.27 -43.40 11.42
CA LYS A 425 -13.99 -43.50 12.13
C LYS A 425 -13.09 -44.61 11.58
N ALA A 426 -13.66 -45.77 11.27
CA ALA A 426 -12.92 -46.88 10.68
C ALA A 426 -12.42 -46.54 9.25
N GLY A 427 -13.26 -45.91 8.44
CA GLY A 427 -12.88 -45.45 7.09
C GLY A 427 -11.77 -44.44 7.09
N GLU A 428 -11.78 -43.47 8.03
CA GLU A 428 -10.72 -42.46 8.20
C GLU A 428 -9.38 -43.12 8.61
N LEU A 429 -9.41 -44.07 9.56
CA LEU A 429 -8.21 -44.80 9.96
C LEU A 429 -7.59 -45.57 8.78
N THR A 430 -8.43 -46.21 7.96
CA THR A 430 -7.98 -46.91 6.76
C THR A 430 -7.34 -45.96 5.75
N GLU A 431 -7.94 -44.81 5.53
CA GLU A 431 -7.37 -43.79 4.62
C GLU A 431 -6.04 -43.24 5.13
N ARG A 432 -5.90 -42.96 6.43
CA ARG A 432 -4.63 -42.53 7.05
C ARG A 432 -3.52 -43.59 6.96
N LEU A 433 -3.87 -44.86 7.11
CA LEU A 433 -2.90 -45.94 7.08
C LEU A 433 -2.49 -46.36 5.66
N PHE A 434 -3.41 -46.32 4.70
CA PHE A 434 -3.20 -46.80 3.33
C PHE A 434 -3.15 -45.71 2.27
N GLY A 435 -3.64 -44.50 2.55
CA GLY A 435 -3.68 -43.35 1.63
C GLY A 435 -2.35 -42.60 1.44
N ARG A 436 -1.29 -42.97 2.16
CA ARG A 436 0.04 -42.30 2.11
C ARG A 436 0.90 -42.60 0.86
N ARG A 437 0.34 -43.14 -0.22
CA ARG A 437 1.05 -43.33 -1.48
C ARG A 437 0.49 -42.42 -2.57
N LYS A 438 0.93 -41.16 -2.58
CA LYS A 438 1.27 -40.26 -3.68
C LYS A 438 1.32 -38.83 -3.18
N LYS A 439 2.42 -38.47 -2.51
CA LYS A 439 2.91 -37.11 -2.56
C LYS A 439 3.76 -37.04 -3.81
N ASP A 440 3.27 -36.41 -4.85
CA ASP A 440 4.13 -35.89 -5.91
C ASP A 440 5.09 -34.91 -5.27
N LYS A 441 6.36 -35.24 -5.32
CA LYS A 441 7.44 -34.35 -4.87
C LYS A 441 7.40 -33.07 -5.70
N PRO A 442 7.42 -31.88 -5.08
CA PRO A 442 7.70 -30.68 -5.84
C PRO A 442 9.08 -30.85 -6.49
N LYS A 443 9.17 -30.55 -7.77
CA LYS A 443 10.45 -30.47 -8.49
C LYS A 443 11.27 -29.35 -7.87
N ASN A 444 12.19 -29.72 -6.96
CA ASN A 444 13.24 -28.85 -6.52
C ASN A 444 14.10 -28.46 -7.73
N SER A 445 14.05 -27.20 -8.10
CA SER A 445 15.06 -26.58 -8.96
C SER A 445 16.38 -26.58 -8.19
N VAL A 446 17.30 -27.38 -8.69
CA VAL A 446 18.66 -27.58 -8.20
C VAL A 446 19.41 -26.26 -8.26
N LEU A 447 19.66 -25.65 -7.13
CA LEU A 447 20.75 -24.71 -6.94
C LEU A 447 22.06 -25.52 -6.96
N ARG A 448 22.83 -25.38 -8.05
CA ARG A 448 24.23 -25.86 -8.13
C ARG A 448 25.05 -25.03 -7.13
N GLN A 449 25.45 -25.66 -6.06
CA GLN A 449 26.61 -25.24 -5.30
C GLN A 449 27.87 -25.81 -6.00
N ASP A 450 28.70 -24.92 -6.52
CA ASP A 450 30.06 -25.22 -6.89
C ASP A 450 30.89 -25.33 -5.60
N GLU A 451 31.12 -26.55 -5.15
CA GLU A 451 32.15 -26.86 -4.16
C GLU A 451 33.46 -27.09 -4.87
N THR A 452 34.36 -26.13 -4.69
CA THR A 452 35.79 -26.21 -5.01
C THR A 452 36.45 -27.36 -4.26
N ARG A 453 36.80 -28.44 -4.95
CA ARG A 453 37.69 -29.46 -4.43
C ARG A 453 39.15 -28.98 -4.53
N ARG A 454 39.78 -28.86 -3.36
CA ARG A 454 41.22 -28.85 -3.19
C ARG A 454 41.79 -30.23 -3.62
N GLY A 455 42.76 -30.22 -4.48
CA GLY A 455 43.63 -31.34 -4.80
C GLY A 455 45.09 -30.88 -4.81
N VAL A 456 45.83 -31.44 -3.89
CA VAL A 456 47.26 -31.32 -3.63
C VAL A 456 48.09 -31.99 -4.75
N GLY A 457 49.25 -31.41 -5.09
CA GLY A 457 50.33 -32.20 -5.62
C GLY A 457 51.30 -31.50 -6.56
N SER A 458 52.47 -31.17 -5.99
CA SER A 458 53.85 -31.23 -6.47
C SER A 458 54.37 -30.37 -7.63
N GLU A 459 55.31 -29.52 -7.24
CA GLU A 459 56.69 -29.35 -7.79
C GLU A 459 56.92 -29.34 -9.30
N THR A 460 57.41 -28.22 -9.82
CA THR A 460 58.83 -28.04 -10.22
C THR A 460 59.10 -26.65 -10.81
N LYS A 461 60.13 -25.98 -10.33
CA LYS A 461 60.89 -24.87 -10.93
C LYS A 461 61.88 -25.47 -11.97
N PRO A 462 62.64 -24.70 -12.78
CA PRO A 462 62.71 -23.27 -13.11
C PRO A 462 63.06 -22.95 -14.58
N LYS A 463 63.26 -21.64 -14.81
CA LYS A 463 64.06 -20.99 -15.87
C LYS A 463 63.32 -20.44 -17.09
N GLY A 464 63.59 -19.17 -17.27
CA GLY A 464 63.50 -18.39 -18.48
C GLY A 464 63.08 -16.96 -18.14
#